data_ec6f4a780fafe300652eb092c002d93e
#
_entry.id   ec6f4a780fafe300652eb092c002d93e
#
_cell.length_a   1.000
_cell.length_b   1.000
_cell.length_c   1.000
_cell.angle_alpha   90.00
_cell.angle_beta   90.00
_cell.angle_gamma   90.00
#
_symmetry.space_group_name_H-M   'P 1'
#
loop_
_entity.id
_entity.type
_entity.pdbx_description
1 polymer ?
#
loop_
_entity_poly.entity_id
_entity_poly.type
_entity_poly.pdbx_seq_one_letter_code
_entity_poly.pdbx_strand_id
1 'polypeptide(L)'
;VRAAVLAVKNHTANVENRVNSFSMRPEQQEAVDKTAAYFQSAYDEDSTRYPKFLWNCKMRFGKTFASYQLAKRMGFKRILILTFKPAVVSAWQEDLNSHIDFEGWQFISRNTELTYETADKSRPIVCFGSFQDYLGVNKETGGIKAKNEWVHSTNWDLVIFDEYHFGAWKDTAKKLFEQE
;
A
#
# COMPACT_ATOMS: atom_id res chain seq x y z
N VAL A 1 -28.78 20.99 5.66
CA VAL A 1 -28.23 21.78 4.53
C VAL A 1 -26.83 22.30 4.86
N ARG A 2 -26.52 22.85 6.05
CA ARG A 2 -25.19 23.32 6.45
C ARG A 2 -24.15 22.19 6.55
N ALA A 3 -24.53 21.01 7.03
CA ALA A 3 -23.62 19.85 7.15
C ALA A 3 -23.22 19.30 5.77
N ALA A 4 -24.14 19.27 4.81
CA ALA A 4 -23.85 18.84 3.44
C ALA A 4 -22.88 19.79 2.70
N VAL A 5 -23.01 21.11 2.94
CA VAL A 5 -22.11 22.11 2.36
C VAL A 5 -20.71 22.05 2.96
N LEU A 6 -20.58 21.70 4.25
CA LEU A 6 -19.27 21.49 4.89
C LEU A 6 -18.61 20.21 4.40
N ALA A 7 -19.34 19.12 4.18
CA ALA A 7 -18.83 17.88 3.63
C ALA A 7 -18.32 18.06 2.19
N VAL A 8 -19.04 18.82 1.36
CA VAL A 8 -18.60 19.14 0.00
C VAL A 8 -17.37 20.04 0.01
N LYS A 9 -17.29 21.03 0.90
CA LYS A 9 -16.09 21.88 1.05
C LYS A 9 -14.86 21.10 1.51
N ASN A 10 -15.02 20.16 2.44
CA ASN A 10 -13.90 19.32 2.88
C ASN A 10 -13.46 18.30 1.81
N HIS A 11 -14.37 17.87 0.95
CA HIS A 11 -14.02 16.96 -0.16
C HIS A 11 -13.29 17.70 -1.30
N THR A 12 -13.65 18.94 -1.58
CA THR A 12 -12.95 19.79 -2.55
C THR A 12 -11.62 20.32 -2.00
N ALA A 13 -11.50 20.58 -0.70
CA ALA A 13 -10.26 21.05 -0.08
C ALA A 13 -9.10 20.00 -0.15
N ASN A 14 -9.42 18.70 -0.21
CA ASN A 14 -8.41 17.64 -0.41
C ASN A 14 -7.96 17.46 -1.87
N VAL A 15 -8.67 18.01 -2.82
CA VAL A 15 -8.34 17.93 -4.26
C VAL A 15 -7.41 19.07 -4.70
N GLU A 16 -7.40 20.20 -4.01
CA GLU A 16 -6.72 21.43 -4.45
C GLU A 16 -5.25 21.58 -4.04
N ASN A 17 -4.66 20.69 -3.25
CA ASN A 17 -3.31 20.89 -2.69
C ASN A 17 -2.24 19.87 -3.13
N ARG A 18 -2.39 19.19 -4.27
CA ARG A 18 -1.31 18.37 -4.83
C ARG A 18 -0.33 19.27 -5.57
N VAL A 19 0.76 19.61 -4.89
CA VAL A 19 1.77 20.57 -5.38
C VAL A 19 3.01 19.88 -5.97
N ASN A 20 3.22 18.61 -5.69
CA ASN A 20 4.39 17.88 -6.14
C ASN A 20 4.17 17.29 -7.54
N SER A 21 5.07 17.63 -8.47
CA SER A 21 5.02 17.19 -9.88
C SER A 21 6.38 16.68 -10.38
N PHE A 22 7.29 16.34 -9.46
CA PHE A 22 8.61 15.83 -9.82
C PHE A 22 8.52 14.43 -10.47
N SER A 23 9.43 14.16 -11.40
CA SER A 23 9.55 12.85 -12.02
C SER A 23 10.44 11.91 -11.21
N MET A 24 10.34 10.62 -11.48
CA MET A 24 11.27 9.63 -10.91
C MET A 24 12.71 9.96 -11.32
N ARG A 25 13.64 9.78 -10.38
CA ARG A 25 15.06 9.78 -10.66
C ARG A 25 15.44 8.53 -11.47
N PRO A 26 16.56 8.55 -12.23
CA PRO A 26 16.97 7.43 -13.07
C PRO A 26 17.01 6.08 -12.33
N GLU A 27 17.53 6.05 -11.10
CA GLU A 27 17.61 4.84 -10.29
C GLU A 27 16.24 4.32 -9.83
N GLN A 28 15.28 5.22 -9.60
CA GLN A 28 13.90 4.86 -9.29
C GLN A 28 13.19 4.31 -10.53
N GLN A 29 13.37 4.97 -11.67
CA GLN A 29 12.83 4.52 -12.94
C GLN A 29 13.35 3.13 -13.30
N GLU A 30 14.65 2.88 -13.16
CA GLU A 30 15.27 1.58 -13.42
C GLU A 30 14.68 0.48 -12.50
N ALA A 31 14.50 0.76 -11.22
CA ALA A 31 13.92 -0.20 -10.28
C ALA A 31 12.47 -0.53 -10.63
N VAL A 32 11.67 0.49 -10.97
CA VAL A 32 10.27 0.32 -11.41
C VAL A 32 10.21 -0.47 -12.71
N ASP A 33 11.05 -0.14 -13.70
CA ASP A 33 11.08 -0.81 -15.00
C ASP A 33 11.42 -2.28 -14.89
N LYS A 34 12.47 -2.60 -14.12
CA LYS A 34 12.89 -3.98 -13.88
C LYS A 34 11.82 -4.80 -13.17
N THR A 35 11.19 -4.21 -12.15
CA THR A 35 10.15 -4.89 -11.38
C THR A 35 8.91 -5.13 -12.22
N ALA A 36 8.46 -4.11 -12.96
CA ALA A 36 7.30 -4.23 -13.83
C ALA A 36 7.51 -5.27 -14.93
N ALA A 37 8.69 -5.29 -15.57
CA ALA A 37 9.03 -6.28 -16.58
C ALA A 37 9.04 -7.70 -16.00
N TYR A 38 9.59 -7.89 -14.81
CA TYR A 38 9.58 -9.17 -14.12
C TYR A 38 8.16 -9.65 -13.77
N PHE A 39 7.33 -8.76 -13.23
CA PHE A 39 5.94 -9.10 -12.90
C PHE A 39 5.14 -9.44 -14.16
N GLN A 40 5.30 -8.66 -15.23
CA GLN A 40 4.63 -8.93 -16.50
C GLN A 40 5.04 -10.29 -17.07
N SER A 41 6.34 -10.58 -17.12
CA SER A 41 6.84 -11.88 -17.59
C SER A 41 6.29 -13.04 -16.77
N ALA A 42 6.23 -12.89 -15.45
CA ALA A 42 5.68 -13.93 -14.57
C ALA A 42 4.18 -14.16 -14.81
N TYR A 43 3.40 -13.09 -15.04
CA TYR A 43 1.97 -13.20 -15.34
C TYR A 43 1.70 -13.75 -16.75
N ASP A 44 2.58 -13.46 -17.72
CA ASP A 44 2.50 -14.00 -19.08
C ASP A 44 2.79 -15.51 -19.11
N GLU A 45 3.67 -15.99 -18.21
CA GLU A 45 3.94 -17.42 -18.03
C GLU A 45 2.79 -18.14 -17.32
N ASP A 46 2.28 -17.54 -16.25
CA ASP A 46 1.20 -18.09 -15.43
C ASP A 46 0.50 -16.95 -14.68
N SER A 47 -0.72 -16.62 -15.08
CA SER A 47 -1.51 -15.53 -14.52
C SER A 47 -1.91 -15.75 -13.04
N THR A 48 -1.73 -16.94 -12.52
CA THR A 48 -2.00 -17.27 -11.10
C THR A 48 -0.79 -17.12 -10.20
N ARG A 49 0.38 -16.81 -10.77
CA ARG A 49 1.61 -16.61 -9.97
C ARG A 49 1.52 -15.37 -9.10
N TYR A 50 2.18 -15.44 -7.96
CA TYR A 50 2.41 -14.32 -7.05
C TYR A 50 3.91 -13.97 -7.07
N PRO A 51 4.39 -13.20 -8.08
CA PRO A 51 5.81 -12.89 -8.22
C PRO A 51 6.28 -12.03 -7.06
N LYS A 52 7.49 -12.31 -6.57
CA LYS A 52 8.13 -11.60 -5.46
C LYS A 52 9.38 -10.90 -5.95
N PHE A 53 9.55 -9.64 -5.62
CA PHE A 53 10.73 -8.86 -5.99
C PHE A 53 11.28 -8.10 -4.78
N LEU A 54 12.59 -8.10 -4.60
CA LEU A 54 13.24 -7.43 -3.50
C LEU A 54 13.95 -6.16 -3.98
N TRP A 55 13.61 -5.03 -3.38
CA TRP A 55 14.33 -3.79 -3.55
C TRP A 55 15.33 -3.59 -2.41
N ASN A 56 16.63 -3.63 -2.72
CA ASN A 56 17.68 -3.25 -1.79
C ASN A 56 17.97 -1.74 -1.94
N CYS A 57 17.15 -0.92 -1.31
CA CYS A 57 17.19 0.52 -1.44
C CYS A 57 18.19 1.15 -0.45
N LYS A 58 19.07 2.02 -0.96
CA LYS A 58 19.88 2.90 -0.13
C LYS A 58 18.99 3.93 0.58
N MET A 59 19.50 4.51 1.68
CA MET A 59 18.85 5.66 2.32
C MET A 59 18.57 6.77 1.28
N ARG A 60 17.42 7.44 1.43
CA ARG A 60 16.98 8.52 0.52
C ARG A 60 16.71 8.09 -0.92
N PHE A 61 16.56 6.80 -1.17
CA PHE A 61 16.15 6.31 -2.50
C PHE A 61 14.77 6.85 -2.90
N GLY A 62 13.89 7.14 -1.95
CA GLY A 62 12.50 7.51 -2.22
C GLY A 62 11.65 6.30 -2.61
N LYS A 63 11.79 5.21 -1.85
CA LYS A 63 11.10 3.94 -2.07
C LYS A 63 9.58 4.08 -2.13
N THR A 64 9.01 4.95 -1.28
CA THR A 64 7.58 5.19 -1.19
C THR A 64 7.00 5.68 -2.51
N PHE A 65 7.58 6.76 -3.04
CA PHE A 65 7.18 7.31 -4.33
C PHE A 65 7.38 6.32 -5.47
N ALA A 66 8.53 5.64 -5.53
CA ALA A 66 8.81 4.64 -6.55
C ALA A 66 7.83 3.45 -6.47
N SER A 67 7.43 3.03 -5.28
CA SER A 67 6.43 1.96 -5.09
C SER A 67 5.06 2.35 -5.63
N TYR A 68 4.63 3.59 -5.41
CA TYR A 68 3.38 4.09 -5.98
C TYR A 68 3.45 4.21 -7.51
N GLN A 69 4.59 4.63 -8.05
CA GLN A 69 4.80 4.68 -9.49
C GLN A 69 4.76 3.27 -10.13
N LEU A 70 5.32 2.26 -9.45
CA LEU A 70 5.18 0.87 -9.86
C LEU A 70 3.71 0.43 -9.90
N ALA A 71 2.97 0.70 -8.83
CA ALA A 71 1.56 0.36 -8.75
C ALA A 71 0.73 1.06 -9.84
N LYS A 72 1.00 2.35 -10.10
CA LYS A 72 0.37 3.12 -11.18
C LYS A 72 0.66 2.52 -12.54
N ARG A 73 1.92 2.19 -12.82
CA ARG A 73 2.36 1.58 -14.09
C ARG A 73 1.69 0.24 -14.36
N MET A 74 1.56 -0.58 -13.32
CA MET A 74 0.93 -1.90 -13.42
C MET A 74 -0.61 -1.85 -13.41
N GLY A 75 -1.21 -0.68 -13.16
CA GLY A 75 -2.65 -0.53 -13.05
C GLY A 75 -3.25 -1.15 -11.78
N PHE A 76 -2.44 -1.36 -10.74
CA PHE A 76 -2.89 -1.94 -9.48
C PHE A 76 -3.84 -1.00 -8.72
N LYS A 77 -4.91 -1.55 -8.18
CA LYS A 77 -5.95 -0.79 -7.46
C LYS A 77 -6.06 -1.13 -5.99
N ARG A 78 -5.53 -2.27 -5.57
CA ARG A 78 -5.57 -2.73 -4.18
C ARG A 78 -4.14 -2.93 -3.72
N ILE A 79 -3.64 -1.97 -2.94
CA ILE A 79 -2.26 -1.96 -2.45
C ILE A 79 -2.28 -2.09 -0.92
N LEU A 80 -1.59 -3.08 -0.41
CA LEU A 80 -1.38 -3.29 1.02
C LEU A 80 0.07 -3.01 1.39
N ILE A 81 0.29 -2.13 2.36
CA ILE A 81 1.62 -1.82 2.89
C ILE A 81 1.72 -2.30 4.32
N LEU A 82 2.65 -3.19 4.57
CA LEU A 82 2.91 -3.77 5.87
C LEU A 82 4.29 -3.36 6.37
N THR A 83 4.37 -2.92 7.62
CA THR A 83 5.61 -2.48 8.26
C THR A 83 5.73 -2.99 9.68
N PHE A 84 6.97 -3.09 10.19
CA PHE A 84 7.24 -3.25 11.62
C PHE A 84 7.31 -1.92 12.38
N LYS A 85 7.45 -0.80 11.66
CA LYS A 85 7.59 0.55 12.23
C LYS A 85 6.41 1.44 11.84
N PRO A 86 5.33 1.48 12.62
CA PRO A 86 4.15 2.30 12.31
C PRO A 86 4.46 3.79 12.12
N ALA A 87 5.57 4.29 12.69
CA ALA A 87 5.97 5.69 12.59
C ALA A 87 6.24 6.18 11.16
N VAL A 88 6.46 5.29 10.19
CA VAL A 88 6.68 5.66 8.78
C VAL A 88 5.38 5.96 8.01
N VAL A 89 4.21 5.83 8.64
CA VAL A 89 2.90 6.08 8.01
C VAL A 89 2.81 7.46 7.36
N SER A 90 3.35 8.49 8.01
CA SER A 90 3.32 9.87 7.49
C SER A 90 4.02 10.00 6.15
N ALA A 91 5.18 9.37 5.96
CA ALA A 91 5.90 9.41 4.70
C ALA A 91 5.11 8.76 3.55
N TRP A 92 4.46 7.62 3.81
CA TRP A 92 3.61 6.95 2.82
C TRP A 92 2.37 7.78 2.47
N GLN A 93 1.72 8.34 3.47
CA GLN A 93 0.53 9.17 3.29
C GLN A 93 0.85 10.50 2.58
N GLU A 94 1.96 11.13 2.94
CA GLU A 94 2.37 12.42 2.42
C GLU A 94 2.75 12.34 0.93
N ASP A 95 3.55 11.34 0.54
CA ASP A 95 3.90 11.10 -0.86
C ASP A 95 2.65 10.84 -1.71
N LEU A 96 1.68 10.06 -1.21
CA LEU A 96 0.45 9.78 -1.92
C LEU A 96 -0.42 11.03 -2.09
N ASN A 97 -0.58 11.82 -1.02
CA ASN A 97 -1.52 12.93 -1.00
C ASN A 97 -0.97 14.20 -1.65
N SER A 98 0.35 14.36 -1.73
CA SER A 98 0.98 15.57 -2.24
C SER A 98 1.33 15.52 -3.73
N HIS A 99 1.46 14.34 -4.34
CA HIS A 99 1.89 14.22 -5.73
C HIS A 99 0.71 14.12 -6.70
N ILE A 100 0.77 14.88 -7.80
CA ILE A 100 -0.28 14.94 -8.83
C ILE A 100 -0.57 13.59 -9.50
N ASP A 101 0.44 12.74 -9.63
CA ASP A 101 0.31 11.42 -10.26
C ASP A 101 -0.67 10.47 -9.56
N PHE A 102 -0.95 10.72 -8.28
CA PHE A 102 -1.81 9.88 -7.45
C PHE A 102 -3.14 10.55 -7.13
N GLU A 103 -3.54 11.51 -7.96
CA GLU A 103 -4.85 12.13 -7.83
C GLU A 103 -5.96 11.06 -7.86
N GLY A 104 -6.89 11.19 -6.93
CA GLY A 104 -7.98 10.23 -6.79
C GLY A 104 -7.64 8.96 -6.03
N TRP A 105 -6.38 8.70 -5.66
CA TRP A 105 -6.03 7.58 -4.81
C TRP A 105 -6.45 7.81 -3.36
N GLN A 106 -6.80 6.74 -2.67
CA GLN A 106 -7.32 6.78 -1.31
C GLN A 106 -6.33 6.11 -0.36
N PHE A 107 -6.02 6.78 0.77
CA PHE A 107 -5.12 6.24 1.79
C PHE A 107 -5.90 5.85 3.04
N ILE A 108 -5.71 4.62 3.50
CA ILE A 108 -6.34 4.05 4.68
C ILE A 108 -5.25 3.61 5.66
N SER A 109 -5.34 4.11 6.87
CA SER A 109 -4.48 3.71 7.98
C SER A 109 -5.28 3.76 9.28
N ARG A 110 -4.68 3.33 10.36
CA ARG A 110 -5.27 3.43 11.70
C ARG A 110 -5.68 4.86 12.09
N ASN A 111 -5.01 5.86 11.50
CA ASN A 111 -5.19 7.28 11.84
C ASN A 111 -6.11 8.02 10.87
N THR A 112 -6.66 7.35 9.86
CA THR A 112 -7.60 7.96 8.90
C THR A 112 -9.04 7.66 9.29
N GLU A 113 -9.95 8.59 8.99
CA GLU A 113 -11.40 8.38 9.14
C GLU A 113 -11.93 7.41 8.06
N LEU A 114 -11.27 7.39 6.90
CA LEU A 114 -11.63 6.49 5.80
C LEU A 114 -11.29 5.06 6.17
N THR A 115 -12.25 4.15 5.97
CA THR A 115 -12.09 2.71 6.17
C THR A 115 -12.17 1.97 4.84
N TYR A 116 -11.73 0.72 4.80
CA TYR A 116 -11.85 -0.08 3.59
C TYR A 116 -13.31 -0.27 3.15
N GLU A 117 -14.24 -0.37 4.11
CA GLU A 117 -15.68 -0.51 3.83
C GLU A 117 -16.26 0.74 3.16
N THR A 118 -15.88 1.92 3.64
CA THR A 118 -16.40 3.22 3.18
C THR A 118 -15.66 3.78 1.97
N ALA A 119 -14.50 3.22 1.62
CA ALA A 119 -13.71 3.64 0.48
C ALA A 119 -14.40 3.33 -0.85
N ASP A 120 -14.20 4.20 -1.83
CA ASP A 120 -14.68 4.02 -3.21
C ASP A 120 -13.87 2.91 -3.91
N LYS A 121 -14.51 1.77 -4.15
CA LYS A 121 -13.88 0.59 -4.75
C LYS A 121 -13.53 0.75 -6.24
N SER A 122 -14.04 1.76 -6.91
CA SER A 122 -13.71 2.07 -8.30
C SER A 122 -12.33 2.70 -8.46
N ARG A 123 -11.83 3.33 -7.39
CA ARG A 123 -10.57 4.07 -7.32
C ARG A 123 -9.48 3.25 -6.62
N PRO A 124 -8.20 3.55 -6.88
CA PRO A 124 -7.10 2.92 -6.15
C PRO A 124 -7.18 3.17 -4.65
N ILE A 125 -6.96 2.11 -3.88
CA ILE A 125 -6.97 2.12 -2.41
C ILE A 125 -5.62 1.60 -1.92
N VAL A 126 -4.96 2.39 -1.09
CA VAL A 126 -3.75 2.04 -0.38
C VAL A 126 -4.08 1.84 1.10
N CYS A 127 -3.87 0.64 1.60
CA CYS A 127 -4.03 0.31 3.01
C CYS A 127 -2.67 0.18 3.65
N PHE A 128 -2.45 0.91 4.74
CA PHE A 128 -1.20 0.90 5.49
C PHE A 128 -1.44 0.42 6.91
N GLY A 129 -0.64 -0.53 7.37
CA GLY A 129 -0.69 -1.00 8.75
C GLY A 129 0.56 -1.72 9.20
N SER A 130 0.66 -1.94 10.50
CA SER A 130 1.71 -2.78 11.04
C SER A 130 1.32 -4.26 10.93
N PHE A 131 2.33 -5.13 10.93
CA PHE A 131 2.10 -6.58 11.03
C PHE A 131 1.27 -6.94 12.26
N GLN A 132 1.47 -6.24 13.38
CA GLN A 132 0.70 -6.47 14.60
C GLN A 132 -0.77 -6.06 14.46
N ASP A 133 -1.05 -4.99 13.70
CA ASP A 133 -2.41 -4.50 13.51
C ASP A 133 -3.22 -5.42 12.61
N TYR A 134 -2.66 -5.88 11.49
CA TYR A 134 -3.38 -6.63 10.46
C TYR A 134 -3.22 -8.15 10.57
N LEU A 135 -2.04 -8.63 10.99
CA LEU A 135 -1.75 -10.06 11.10
C LEU A 135 -1.80 -10.56 12.55
N GLY A 136 -2.25 -9.72 13.49
CA GLY A 136 -2.34 -10.09 14.90
C GLY A 136 -3.36 -11.20 15.16
N VAL A 137 -2.91 -12.28 15.78
CA VAL A 137 -3.73 -13.42 16.16
C VAL A 137 -4.52 -13.11 17.42
N ASN A 138 -5.76 -13.60 17.50
CA ASN A 138 -6.52 -13.62 18.74
C ASN A 138 -5.88 -14.64 19.71
N LYS A 139 -5.50 -14.18 20.89
CA LYS A 139 -4.82 -15.03 21.88
C LYS A 139 -5.70 -16.16 22.44
N GLU A 140 -7.01 -16.00 22.39
CA GLU A 140 -7.97 -16.95 22.92
C GLU A 140 -8.34 -18.05 21.92
N THR A 141 -8.48 -17.68 20.63
CA THR A 141 -8.93 -18.61 19.58
C THR A 141 -7.82 -19.09 18.67
N GLY A 142 -6.63 -18.48 18.72
CA GLY A 142 -5.52 -18.77 17.81
C GLY A 142 -5.76 -18.30 16.36
N GLY A 143 -6.96 -17.79 16.04
CA GLY A 143 -7.33 -17.33 14.70
C GLY A 143 -7.11 -15.83 14.47
N ILE A 144 -7.34 -15.39 13.25
CA ILE A 144 -7.29 -13.99 12.86
C ILE A 144 -8.35 -13.20 13.66
N LYS A 145 -8.00 -12.00 14.12
CA LYS A 145 -8.98 -11.13 14.76
C LYS A 145 -10.08 -10.78 13.76
N ALA A 146 -11.35 -10.94 14.14
CA ALA A 146 -12.50 -10.67 13.27
C ALA A 146 -12.45 -9.31 12.56
N LYS A 147 -11.93 -8.27 13.24
CA LYS A 147 -11.72 -6.95 12.65
C LYS A 147 -10.71 -6.89 11.49
N ASN A 148 -9.91 -7.95 11.30
CA ASN A 148 -8.87 -8.04 10.28
C ASN A 148 -9.20 -9.05 9.19
N GLU A 149 -10.35 -9.74 9.26
CA GLU A 149 -10.76 -10.72 8.25
C GLU A 149 -10.80 -10.12 6.85
N TRP A 150 -11.22 -8.86 6.73
CA TRP A 150 -11.25 -8.16 5.45
C TRP A 150 -9.86 -8.03 4.79
N VAL A 151 -8.79 -7.91 5.58
CA VAL A 151 -7.42 -7.84 5.04
C VAL A 151 -7.04 -9.16 4.37
N HIS A 152 -7.43 -10.28 4.96
CA HIS A 152 -7.12 -11.63 4.47
C HIS A 152 -8.09 -12.10 3.36
N SER A 153 -9.30 -11.54 3.32
CA SER A 153 -10.28 -11.85 2.28
C SER A 153 -10.23 -10.94 1.06
N THR A 154 -9.44 -9.86 1.13
CA THR A 154 -9.26 -8.94 0.01
C THR A 154 -8.21 -9.49 -0.95
N ASN A 155 -8.53 -9.54 -2.24
CA ASN A 155 -7.56 -9.84 -3.28
C ASN A 155 -6.69 -8.59 -3.52
N TRP A 156 -5.46 -8.62 -3.04
CA TRP A 156 -4.51 -7.53 -3.17
C TRP A 156 -3.73 -7.64 -4.47
N ASP A 157 -3.68 -6.55 -5.26
CA ASP A 157 -2.86 -6.50 -6.47
C ASP A 157 -1.37 -6.36 -6.14
N LEU A 158 -1.04 -5.68 -5.02
CA LEU A 158 0.33 -5.48 -4.56
C LEU A 158 0.39 -5.49 -3.04
N VAL A 159 1.29 -6.30 -2.50
CA VAL A 159 1.64 -6.27 -1.07
C VAL A 159 3.08 -5.81 -0.93
N ILE A 160 3.30 -4.75 -0.16
CA ILE A 160 4.61 -4.15 0.09
C ILE A 160 5.02 -4.41 1.53
N PHE A 161 6.18 -5.03 1.71
CA PHE A 161 6.82 -5.20 3.01
C PHE A 161 7.89 -4.14 3.19
N ASP A 162 7.54 -3.09 3.95
CA ASP A 162 8.50 -2.03 4.27
C ASP A 162 9.37 -2.44 5.46
N GLU A 163 10.67 -2.08 5.42
CA GLU A 163 11.66 -2.40 6.46
C GLU A 163 11.80 -3.92 6.72
N TYR A 164 11.81 -4.70 5.65
CA TYR A 164 11.85 -6.16 5.66
C TYR A 164 12.99 -6.80 6.48
N HIS A 165 14.08 -6.09 6.70
CA HIS A 165 15.23 -6.55 7.46
C HIS A 165 15.03 -6.56 9.00
N PHE A 166 13.98 -5.91 9.52
CA PHE A 166 13.71 -5.84 10.97
C PHE A 166 12.93 -7.06 11.52
N GLY A 167 13.24 -8.28 11.06
CA GLY A 167 12.66 -9.50 11.62
C GLY A 167 11.35 -9.91 10.98
N ALA A 168 11.10 -9.49 9.74
CA ALA A 168 10.02 -9.98 8.89
C ALA A 168 10.01 -11.52 8.75
N TRP A 169 11.10 -12.17 9.08
CA TRP A 169 11.30 -13.61 9.01
C TRP A 169 11.09 -14.37 10.31
N LYS A 170 10.55 -13.76 11.34
CA LYS A 170 10.10 -14.56 12.47
C LYS A 170 9.01 -15.52 11.98
N ASP A 171 9.08 -16.77 12.41
CA ASP A 171 8.25 -17.90 11.96
C ASP A 171 6.75 -17.59 11.81
N THR A 172 6.24 -16.60 12.52
CA THR A 172 4.84 -16.15 12.44
C THR A 172 4.51 -15.44 11.13
N ALA A 173 5.41 -14.63 10.59
CA ALA A 173 5.20 -13.97 9.30
C ALA A 173 5.34 -14.98 8.15
N LYS A 174 6.32 -15.89 8.29
CA LYS A 174 6.57 -16.95 7.30
C LYS A 174 5.38 -17.89 7.15
N LYS A 175 4.76 -18.29 8.27
CA LYS A 175 3.57 -19.15 8.29
C LYS A 175 2.34 -18.51 7.65
N LEU A 176 2.21 -17.18 7.71
CA LEU A 176 1.09 -16.46 7.10
C LEU A 176 1.19 -16.38 5.58
N PHE A 177 2.42 -16.46 5.02
CA PHE A 177 2.65 -16.41 3.58
C PHE A 177 2.78 -17.80 2.94
N GLU A 178 2.92 -18.86 3.73
CA GLU A 178 2.99 -20.24 3.26
C GLU A 178 1.62 -20.93 3.24
N GLN A 179 0.57 -20.26 3.76
CA GLN A 179 -0.80 -20.80 3.83
C GLN A 179 -1.76 -20.22 2.78
N GLU A 180 -1.29 -19.35 1.91
CA GLU A 180 -2.05 -18.81 0.77
C GLU A 180 -1.46 -19.25 -0.57
#